data_6ce77284c48bd4031aa8470b656379be
#
_entry.id   6ce77284c48bd4031aa8470b656379be
#
_cell.length_a   1.000
_cell.length_b   1.000
_cell.length_c   1.000
_cell.angle_alpha   90.00
_cell.angle_beta   90.00
_cell.angle_gamma   90.00
#
_symmetry.space_group_name_H-M   'P 1'
#
loop_
_entity.id
_entity.type
_entity.pdbx_description
1 polymer ?
#
loop_
_entity_poly.entity_id
_entity_poly.type
_entity_poly.pdbx_seq_one_letter_code
_entity_poly.pdbx_strand_id
1 'polypeptide(L)'
;MRVMKMMALVAVTAAVSACASVPSPSEVVGWRFVKADIHSYPLVILSVDGKGQLDQVVRLDPGVRQLQVQAPPTPTRRHGLVQPYQLEVKPCTRYYLVAVKENELSNQFTVRIDAEEALAACTPPVLPH
;
A
#
# COMPACT_ATOMS: atom_id res chain seq x y z
N MET A 1 -65.73 -21.21 -18.09
CA MET A 1 -64.70 -21.13 -18.44
C MET A 1 -63.86 -20.44 -17.65
N ARG A 2 -62.92 -20.71 -17.42
CA ARG A 2 -62.10 -20.14 -16.65
C ARG A 2 -60.83 -19.99 -17.18
N VAL A 3 -60.13 -19.06 -16.94
CA VAL A 3 -58.85 -18.82 -17.42
C VAL A 3 -57.83 -19.12 -16.41
N MET A 4 -56.99 -19.97 -16.73
CA MET A 4 -55.98 -20.22 -15.89
C MET A 4 -54.95 -19.24 -16.01
N LYS A 5 -54.69 -18.66 -14.96
CA LYS A 5 -53.68 -17.82 -14.94
C LYS A 5 -52.43 -18.46 -14.71
N MET A 6 -51.53 -18.47 -15.54
CA MET A 6 -50.24 -19.02 -15.32
C MET A 6 -49.41 -17.99 -14.75
N MET A 7 -49.04 -18.21 -13.60
CA MET A 7 -48.13 -17.36 -12.98
C MET A 7 -46.78 -17.77 -13.36
N ALA A 8 -46.17 -17.02 -14.16
CA ALA A 8 -44.76 -17.23 -14.46
C ALA A 8 -43.95 -16.76 -13.28
N LEU A 9 -43.50 -17.68 -12.54
CA LEU A 9 -42.61 -17.35 -11.48
C LEU A 9 -41.23 -17.12 -12.05
N VAL A 10 -40.85 -15.90 -12.19
CA VAL A 10 -39.52 -15.60 -12.60
C VAL A 10 -38.65 -15.61 -11.38
N ALA A 11 -37.94 -16.67 -11.23
CA ALA A 11 -36.94 -16.75 -10.21
C ALA A 11 -35.76 -15.93 -10.69
N VAL A 12 -35.70 -14.75 -10.21
CA VAL A 12 -34.51 -13.96 -10.47
C VAL A 12 -33.47 -14.46 -9.50
N THR A 13 -32.68 -15.38 -9.97
CA THR A 13 -31.48 -15.70 -9.25
C THR A 13 -30.53 -14.57 -9.48
N ALA A 14 -30.49 -13.67 -8.55
CA ALA A 14 -29.40 -12.72 -8.53
C ALA A 14 -28.14 -13.53 -8.33
N ALA A 15 -27.44 -13.75 -9.39
CA ALA A 15 -26.11 -14.26 -9.27
C ALA A 15 -25.31 -13.17 -8.61
N VAL A 16 -25.19 -13.27 -7.33
CA VAL A 16 -24.21 -12.51 -6.63
C VAL A 16 -22.88 -13.05 -7.09
N SER A 17 -22.38 -12.48 -8.15
CA SER A 17 -20.98 -12.65 -8.40
C SER A 17 -20.29 -11.96 -7.25
N ALA A 18 -20.09 -12.67 -6.22
CA ALA A 18 -19.09 -12.28 -5.28
C ALA A 18 -17.81 -12.31 -6.06
N CYS A 19 -17.45 -11.16 -6.60
CA CYS A 19 -16.08 -10.93 -6.89
C CYS A 19 -15.40 -10.94 -5.55
N ALA A 20 -15.20 -12.12 -5.05
CA ALA A 20 -14.22 -12.30 -4.04
C ALA A 20 -12.92 -11.98 -4.73
N SER A 21 -12.63 -10.71 -4.86
CA SER A 21 -11.28 -10.31 -5.12
C SER A 21 -10.54 -10.89 -3.95
N VAL A 22 -9.83 -11.98 -4.22
CA VAL A 22 -8.88 -12.51 -3.25
C VAL A 22 -7.99 -11.30 -2.94
N PRO A 23 -8.00 -10.82 -1.70
CA PRO A 23 -7.17 -9.69 -1.38
C PRO A 23 -5.73 -10.07 -1.71
N SER A 24 -5.13 -9.30 -2.58
CA SER A 24 -3.71 -9.45 -2.94
C SER A 24 -2.96 -8.30 -2.29
N PRO A 25 -2.95 -8.23 -0.95
CA PRO A 25 -2.39 -7.10 -0.26
C PRO A 25 -0.90 -7.03 -0.50
N SER A 26 -0.43 -5.83 -0.64
CA SER A 26 0.99 -5.53 -0.67
C SER A 26 1.40 -4.93 0.66
N GLU A 27 2.68 -4.72 0.84
CA GLU A 27 3.22 -4.18 2.07
C GLU A 27 4.21 -3.07 1.77
N VAL A 28 4.34 -2.12 2.68
CA VAL A 28 5.39 -1.12 2.62
C VAL A 28 6.14 -1.10 3.94
N VAL A 29 7.45 -1.04 3.85
CA VAL A 29 8.35 -1.04 5.01
C VAL A 29 9.28 0.16 4.86
N GLY A 30 9.32 1.01 5.85
CA GLY A 30 10.14 2.22 5.81
C GLY A 30 11.35 2.19 6.74
N TRP A 31 11.50 1.16 7.55
CA TRP A 31 12.56 1.12 8.58
C TRP A 31 13.70 0.17 8.25
N ARG A 32 13.59 -0.59 7.18
CA ARG A 32 14.57 -1.61 6.84
C ARG A 32 15.20 -1.33 5.48
N PHE A 33 16.51 -1.32 5.43
CA PHE A 33 17.23 -1.08 4.20
C PHE A 33 17.63 -2.41 3.58
N VAL A 34 17.52 -2.48 2.27
CA VAL A 34 18.04 -3.59 1.49
C VAL A 34 19.41 -3.22 0.94
N LYS A 35 19.58 -1.95 0.57
CA LYS A 35 20.85 -1.45 0.08
C LYS A 35 21.47 -0.51 1.10
N ALA A 36 22.69 -0.78 1.47
CA ALA A 36 23.42 0.11 2.37
C ALA A 36 23.86 1.34 1.61
N ASP A 37 23.45 2.51 2.08
CA ASP A 37 23.79 3.78 1.48
C ASP A 37 23.86 4.80 2.61
N ILE A 38 24.93 5.60 2.61
CA ILE A 38 25.13 6.60 3.66
C ILE A 38 24.08 7.71 3.65
N HIS A 39 23.35 7.87 2.55
CA HIS A 39 22.29 8.87 2.43
C HIS A 39 20.90 8.31 2.68
N SER A 40 20.79 7.03 3.03
CA SER A 40 19.50 6.37 3.29
C SER A 40 19.20 6.39 4.77
N TYR A 41 17.98 6.83 5.10
CA TYR A 41 17.51 6.94 6.48
C TYR A 41 16.15 6.25 6.60
N PRO A 42 15.79 5.77 7.81
CA PRO A 42 14.48 5.16 8.01
C PRO A 42 13.36 6.14 7.69
N LEU A 43 12.26 5.61 7.21
CA LEU A 43 11.07 6.38 6.87
C LEU A 43 9.90 5.85 7.67
N VAL A 44 9.13 6.72 8.26
CA VAL A 44 7.91 6.35 9.00
C VAL A 44 6.73 6.58 8.09
N ILE A 45 5.90 5.57 7.94
CA ILE A 45 4.64 5.68 7.20
C ILE A 45 3.56 6.09 8.19
N LEU A 46 3.10 7.32 8.11
CA LEU A 46 2.12 7.87 9.03
C LEU A 46 0.70 7.51 8.66
N SER A 47 0.39 7.54 7.38
CA SER A 47 -0.96 7.24 6.91
C SER A 47 -0.96 6.74 5.47
N VAL A 48 -2.02 6.01 5.14
CA VAL A 48 -2.30 5.54 3.78
C VAL A 48 -3.71 5.98 3.45
N ASP A 49 -3.87 6.75 2.37
CA ASP A 49 -5.16 7.27 1.93
C ASP A 49 -5.94 7.93 3.07
N GLY A 50 -5.24 8.67 3.92
CA GLY A 50 -5.83 9.37 5.05
C GLY A 50 -6.04 8.54 6.32
N LYS A 51 -5.73 7.24 6.29
CA LYS A 51 -5.88 6.38 7.47
C LYS A 51 -4.54 6.24 8.17
N GLY A 52 -4.51 6.57 9.45
CA GLY A 52 -3.31 6.47 10.26
C GLY A 52 -2.81 5.05 10.40
N GLN A 53 -1.49 4.88 10.42
CA GLN A 53 -0.83 3.58 10.52
C GLN A 53 0.09 3.60 11.73
N LEU A 54 0.02 2.55 12.53
CA LEU A 54 0.87 2.41 13.70
C LEU A 54 1.85 1.25 13.54
N ASP A 55 1.65 0.40 12.56
CA ASP A 55 2.47 -0.78 12.36
C ASP A 55 3.73 -0.45 11.56
N GLN A 56 4.81 -1.17 11.84
CA GLN A 56 6.05 -1.01 11.09
C GLN A 56 5.95 -1.57 9.68
N VAL A 57 5.13 -2.60 9.50
CA VAL A 57 4.83 -3.16 8.20
C VAL A 57 3.40 -2.76 7.88
N VAL A 58 3.23 -1.95 6.86
CA VAL A 58 1.94 -1.38 6.50
C VAL A 58 1.37 -2.14 5.31
N ARG A 59 0.15 -2.62 5.43
CA ARG A 59 -0.54 -3.31 4.34
C ARG A 59 -1.22 -2.31 3.44
N LEU A 60 -1.11 -2.56 2.14
CA LEU A 60 -1.67 -1.70 1.10
C LEU A 60 -2.47 -2.52 0.11
N ASP A 61 -3.61 -2.00 -0.30
CA ASP A 61 -4.31 -2.57 -1.44
C ASP A 61 -3.63 -2.13 -2.74
N PRO A 62 -3.66 -2.96 -3.79
CA PRO A 62 -3.11 -2.56 -5.08
C PRO A 62 -3.77 -1.30 -5.63
N GLY A 63 -3.02 -0.56 -6.42
CA GLY A 63 -3.46 0.68 -7.04
C GLY A 63 -2.62 1.86 -6.57
N VAL A 64 -3.04 3.06 -6.93
CA VAL A 64 -2.35 4.27 -6.52
C VAL A 64 -2.75 4.62 -5.11
N ARG A 65 -1.77 4.71 -4.20
CA ARG A 65 -1.98 5.01 -2.79
C ARG A 65 -1.28 6.30 -2.42
N GLN A 66 -1.94 7.10 -1.60
CA GLN A 66 -1.38 8.35 -1.10
C GLN A 66 -0.87 8.13 0.30
N LEU A 67 0.42 8.23 0.47
CA LEU A 67 1.09 8.04 1.75
C LEU A 67 1.47 9.39 2.35
N GLN A 68 1.43 9.48 3.67
CA GLN A 68 2.09 10.54 4.41
C GLN A 68 3.28 9.90 5.11
N VAL A 69 4.46 10.40 4.83
CA VAL A 69 5.70 9.82 5.32
C VAL A 69 6.48 10.86 6.10
N GLN A 70 7.25 10.39 7.07
CA GLN A 70 8.01 11.26 7.96
C GLN A 70 9.46 10.79 8.04
N ALA A 71 10.37 11.72 7.89
CA ALA A 71 11.80 11.46 8.08
C ALA A 71 12.13 11.37 9.57
N PRO A 72 13.28 10.79 9.94
CA PRO A 72 13.70 10.75 11.33
C PRO A 72 13.91 12.16 11.90
N PRO A 73 13.81 12.32 13.22
CA PRO A 73 14.15 13.59 13.85
C PRO A 73 15.62 13.92 13.66
N THR A 74 15.93 15.21 13.67
CA THR A 74 17.30 15.69 13.61
C THR A 74 17.68 16.27 14.96
N PRO A 75 18.97 16.53 15.24
CA PRO A 75 19.37 17.17 16.50
C PRO A 75 18.70 18.53 16.74
N THR A 76 18.28 19.21 15.67
CA THR A 76 17.63 20.52 15.78
C THR A 76 16.11 20.46 15.68
N ARG A 77 15.54 19.29 15.32
CA ARG A 77 14.11 19.10 15.18
C ARG A 77 13.68 17.82 15.82
N ARG A 78 12.79 17.93 16.80
CA ARG A 78 12.25 16.78 17.49
C ARG A 78 11.40 15.90 16.60
N HIS A 79 10.68 16.52 15.67
CA HIS A 79 9.84 15.80 14.72
C HIS A 79 10.36 16.04 13.33
N GLY A 80 10.58 14.96 12.59
CA GLY A 80 11.00 15.05 11.20
C GLY A 80 9.91 15.66 10.32
N LEU A 81 10.29 16.12 9.15
CA LEU A 81 9.35 16.65 8.19
C LEU A 81 8.41 15.55 7.70
N VAL A 82 7.16 15.94 7.50
CA VAL A 82 6.14 15.07 6.92
C VAL A 82 5.90 15.53 5.50
N GLN A 83 5.86 14.60 4.56
CA GLN A 83 5.53 14.94 3.17
C GLN A 83 4.65 13.84 2.57
N PRO A 84 3.85 14.21 1.56
CA PRO A 84 3.07 13.22 0.83
C PRO A 84 3.96 12.45 -0.14
N TYR A 85 3.60 11.21 -0.38
CA TYR A 85 4.26 10.37 -1.37
C TYR A 85 3.22 9.48 -2.04
N GLN A 86 3.19 9.52 -3.36
CA GLN A 86 2.27 8.69 -4.13
C GLN A 86 2.99 7.42 -4.58
N LEU A 87 2.43 6.28 -4.21
CA LEU A 87 2.99 4.98 -4.55
C LEU A 87 2.00 4.22 -5.42
N GLU A 88 2.47 3.75 -6.56
CA GLU A 88 1.69 2.84 -7.38
C GLU A 88 1.98 1.41 -6.92
N VAL A 89 0.99 0.78 -6.31
CA VAL A 89 1.15 -0.49 -5.63
C VAL A 89 0.70 -1.63 -6.54
N LYS A 90 1.64 -2.54 -6.81
CA LYS A 90 1.35 -3.79 -7.52
C LYS A 90 0.81 -4.82 -6.54
N PRO A 91 0.01 -5.80 -6.99
CA PRO A 91 -0.43 -6.86 -6.09
C PRO A 91 0.74 -7.69 -5.55
N CYS A 92 0.59 -8.19 -4.35
CA CYS A 92 1.53 -9.15 -3.74
C CYS A 92 2.98 -8.70 -3.75
N THR A 93 3.23 -7.44 -3.49
CA THR A 93 4.57 -6.86 -3.54
C THR A 93 4.88 -6.16 -2.22
N ARG A 94 6.11 -6.33 -1.74
CA ARG A 94 6.61 -5.58 -0.60
C ARG A 94 7.55 -4.50 -1.11
N TYR A 95 7.29 -3.27 -0.70
CA TYR A 95 8.10 -2.12 -1.06
C TYR A 95 8.95 -1.69 0.12
N TYR A 96 10.23 -1.52 -0.11
CA TYR A 96 11.14 -0.96 0.87
C TYR A 96 11.38 0.50 0.50
N LEU A 97 10.86 1.41 1.31
CA LEU A 97 11.00 2.84 1.09
C LEU A 97 12.04 3.40 2.04
N VAL A 98 12.83 4.33 1.55
CA VAL A 98 13.82 5.02 2.38
C VAL A 98 13.73 6.50 2.15
N ALA A 99 14.10 7.27 3.16
CA ALA A 99 14.30 8.69 3.03
C ALA A 99 15.74 8.93 2.57
N VAL A 100 15.92 9.73 1.53
CA VAL A 100 17.24 10.10 1.04
C VAL A 100 17.52 11.54 1.45
N LYS A 101 18.60 11.73 2.20
CA LYS A 101 19.01 13.02 2.73
C LYS A 101 20.48 13.24 2.42
N GLU A 102 20.91 14.49 2.30
CA GLU A 102 22.32 14.81 2.11
C GLU A 102 23.16 14.42 3.32
N ASN A 103 22.63 14.63 4.53
CA ASN A 103 23.26 14.27 5.78
C ASN A 103 22.19 14.22 6.87
N GLU A 104 22.58 13.76 8.06
CA GLU A 104 21.61 13.59 9.14
C GLU A 104 21.07 14.90 9.72
N LEU A 105 21.70 16.02 9.41
CA LEU A 105 21.23 17.33 9.87
C LEU A 105 20.19 17.93 8.94
N SER A 106 20.06 17.41 7.72
CA SER A 106 19.13 17.95 6.75
C SER A 106 17.69 17.62 7.13
N ASN A 107 16.81 18.62 7.06
CA ASN A 107 15.38 18.42 7.27
C ASN A 107 14.67 18.01 6.00
N GLN A 108 15.28 18.25 4.85
CA GLN A 108 14.68 17.93 3.57
C GLN A 108 15.08 16.53 3.14
N PHE A 109 14.16 15.81 2.55
CA PHE A 109 14.41 14.47 2.07
C PHE A 109 13.57 14.17 0.84
N THR A 110 14.00 13.17 0.08
CA THR A 110 13.21 12.58 -0.97
C THR A 110 12.93 11.13 -0.61
N VAL A 111 11.88 10.56 -1.16
CA VAL A 111 11.54 9.16 -0.93
C VAL A 111 12.03 8.35 -2.12
N ARG A 112 12.69 7.23 -1.83
CA ARG A 112 13.14 6.30 -2.85
C ARG A 112 12.63 4.90 -2.55
N ILE A 113 12.24 4.19 -3.60
CA ILE A 113 11.97 2.77 -3.50
C ILE A 113 13.32 2.07 -3.52
N ASP A 114 13.73 1.55 -2.37
CA ASP A 114 15.01 0.88 -2.23
C ASP A 114 15.01 -0.50 -2.87
N ALA A 115 13.90 -1.21 -2.73
CA ALA A 115 13.71 -2.53 -3.34
C ALA A 115 12.24 -2.90 -3.39
N GLU A 116 11.92 -3.83 -4.28
CA GLU A 116 10.62 -4.48 -4.35
C GLU A 116 10.83 -5.97 -4.20
N GLU A 117 9.95 -6.63 -3.47
CA GLU A 117 10.05 -8.05 -3.22
C GLU A 117 8.68 -8.70 -3.38
N ALA A 118 8.62 -9.84 -4.06
CA ALA A 118 7.37 -10.57 -4.19
C ALA A 118 7.03 -11.25 -2.87
N LEU A 119 5.75 -11.15 -2.46
CA LEU A 119 5.28 -11.79 -1.25
C LEU A 119 4.99 -13.26 -1.51
N ALA A 120 5.71 -14.16 -0.86
CA ALA A 120 5.62 -15.59 -1.12
C ALA A 120 4.26 -16.18 -0.73
N ALA A 121 3.62 -15.62 0.29
CA ALA A 121 2.33 -16.13 0.79
C ALA A 121 1.14 -15.59 0.02
N CYS A 122 1.38 -14.77 -0.99
CA CYS A 122 0.33 -14.09 -1.74
C CYS A 122 0.30 -14.65 -3.17
N THR A 123 -0.91 -14.87 -3.68
CA THR A 123 -1.07 -15.31 -5.06
C THR A 123 -1.63 -14.14 -5.87
N PRO A 124 -0.84 -13.58 -6.81
CA PRO A 124 -1.34 -12.51 -7.64
C PRO A 124 -2.45 -13.03 -8.56
N PRO A 125 -3.41 -12.17 -8.94
CA PRO A 125 -4.43 -12.58 -9.88
C PRO A 125 -3.80 -12.95 -11.22
N VAL A 126 -4.28 -14.05 -11.79
CA VAL A 126 -3.83 -14.47 -13.12
C VAL A 126 -4.53 -13.56 -14.11
N LEU A 127 -3.74 -12.78 -14.83
CA LEU A 127 -4.26 -11.94 -15.89
C LEU A 127 -4.48 -12.81 -17.12
N PRO A 128 -5.65 -12.74 -17.74
CA PRO A 128 -5.84 -13.45 -19.00
C PRO A 128 -4.93 -12.85 -20.08
N HIS A 129 -4.28 -13.73 -20.79
CA HIS A 129 -3.42 -13.30 -21.88
C HIS A 129 -4.27 -12.98 -23.11
#